data_e4e6301cbb94b50e12f64538bd9cf674
#
_entry.id   e4e6301cbb94b50e12f64538bd9cf674
#
_cell.length_a   1.000
_cell.length_b   1.000
_cell.length_c   1.000
_cell.angle_alpha   90.00
_cell.angle_beta   90.00
_cell.angle_gamma   90.00
#
_symmetry.space_group_name_H-M   'P 1'
#
loop_
_entity.id
_entity.type
_entity.pdbx_description
1 polymer ?
#
loop_
_entity_poly.entity_id
_entity_poly.type
_entity_poly.pdbx_seq_one_letter_code
_entity_poly.pdbx_strand_id
1 'polypeptide(L)'
;MRQGRGKILVIRGGAIGDFIVTLPVFAALRRQFPGTHLEVLGYPHIAGLAAAGRLVDTVCSIEARALAGFFARGGGLDERLANYFAGFALIISFLFDPDGIFQENVTRCSKAQFIAGPHRPDEKLNLHATEALLKPLERLTIFDADPVPRLKLVAPAAGGHVARQPGREAARGSEASEPADKDVGATGRWLALHPGSGSERKNWPEENWIYLLQHLHRATKFNFLLVGGEAEGDRLQRLSTVLPTTRIQLAQSLPLVELAWQLRQCAGFIGHDSGISHLAAALGLPGLVLWGETNQAIWCPRGDRITVLTSNGGIAGVTVGDVVAGVRSRF
;
A
#
# COMPACT_ATOMS: atom_id res chain seq x y z
N MET A 1 20.18 16.31 -31.17
CA MET A 1 18.81 15.83 -30.88
C MET A 1 18.86 15.09 -29.56
N ARG A 2 18.26 15.60 -28.45
CA ARG A 2 18.07 14.82 -27.21
C ARG A 2 17.04 13.75 -27.53
N GLN A 3 17.48 12.50 -27.67
CA GLN A 3 16.56 11.37 -27.70
C GLN A 3 15.64 11.51 -26.44
N GLY A 4 14.34 11.70 -26.66
CA GLY A 4 13.38 11.76 -25.59
C GLY A 4 13.50 10.48 -24.79
N ARG A 5 13.83 10.59 -23.50
CA ARG A 5 13.85 9.45 -22.58
C ARG A 5 12.46 8.84 -22.61
N GLY A 6 12.38 7.58 -23.06
CA GLY A 6 11.10 6.86 -23.13
C GLY A 6 10.43 6.80 -21.75
N LYS A 7 9.08 6.71 -21.73
CA LYS A 7 8.32 6.56 -20.49
C LYS A 7 8.31 5.11 -20.04
N ILE A 8 8.17 4.88 -18.74
CA ILE A 8 7.97 3.55 -18.13
C ILE A 8 6.58 3.50 -17.52
N LEU A 9 5.87 2.41 -17.81
CA LEU A 9 4.58 2.10 -17.20
C LEU A 9 4.71 0.86 -16.32
N VAL A 10 4.22 0.96 -15.09
CA VAL A 10 3.98 -0.21 -14.23
C VAL A 10 2.48 -0.38 -14.05
N ILE A 11 1.96 -1.58 -14.32
CA ILE A 11 0.54 -1.89 -14.17
C ILE A 11 0.36 -2.76 -12.94
N ARG A 12 -0.42 -2.27 -11.96
CA ARG A 12 -0.66 -2.98 -10.71
C ARG A 12 -2.09 -2.76 -10.23
N GLY A 13 -2.89 -3.83 -10.24
CA GLY A 13 -4.15 -3.93 -9.52
C GLY A 13 -3.95 -4.56 -8.13
N GLY A 14 -5.05 -4.98 -7.50
CA GLY A 14 -5.03 -5.67 -6.21
C GLY A 14 -5.29 -4.78 -5.01
N ALA A 15 -5.25 -5.37 -3.81
CA ALA A 15 -5.51 -4.70 -2.55
C ALA A 15 -4.34 -3.81 -2.10
N ILE A 16 -4.52 -3.10 -0.97
CA ILE A 16 -3.50 -2.21 -0.39
C ILE A 16 -2.18 -2.94 -0.16
N GLY A 17 -2.22 -4.13 0.45
CA GLY A 17 -1.02 -4.94 0.71
C GLY A 17 -0.28 -5.31 -0.57
N ASP A 18 -1.02 -5.76 -1.61
CA ASP A 18 -0.47 -6.08 -2.93
C ASP A 18 0.27 -4.90 -3.57
N PHE A 19 -0.25 -3.70 -3.38
CA PHE A 19 0.38 -2.48 -3.89
C PHE A 19 1.63 -2.11 -3.09
N ILE A 20 1.57 -2.18 -1.75
CA ILE A 20 2.72 -1.84 -0.88
C ILE A 20 3.91 -2.76 -1.15
N VAL A 21 3.70 -4.08 -1.32
CA VAL A 21 4.79 -5.01 -1.66
C VAL A 21 5.37 -4.79 -3.06
N THR A 22 4.72 -3.93 -3.89
CA THR A 22 5.25 -3.52 -5.20
C THR A 22 6.12 -2.24 -5.11
N LEU A 23 6.13 -1.50 -4.00
CA LEU A 23 6.93 -0.27 -3.86
C LEU A 23 8.43 -0.46 -4.17
N PRO A 24 9.07 -1.60 -3.80
CA PRO A 24 10.45 -1.88 -4.19
C PRO A 24 10.70 -1.85 -5.70
N VAL A 25 9.72 -2.27 -6.51
CA VAL A 25 9.80 -2.21 -7.98
C VAL A 25 9.92 -0.76 -8.46
N PHE A 26 9.06 0.13 -7.95
CA PHE A 26 9.12 1.56 -8.31
C PHE A 26 10.44 2.19 -7.85
N ALA A 27 10.92 1.87 -6.65
CA ALA A 27 12.17 2.37 -6.12
C ALA A 27 13.37 1.92 -6.97
N ALA A 28 13.40 0.64 -7.37
CA ALA A 28 14.44 0.08 -8.23
C ALA A 28 14.45 0.74 -9.62
N LEU A 29 13.27 0.94 -10.22
CA LEU A 29 13.14 1.62 -11.52
C LEU A 29 13.59 3.09 -11.44
N ARG A 30 13.25 3.81 -10.37
CA ARG A 30 13.73 5.18 -10.13
C ARG A 30 15.23 5.26 -10.01
N ARG A 31 15.84 4.31 -9.30
CA ARG A 31 17.30 4.24 -9.14
C ARG A 31 18.00 3.95 -10.47
N GLN A 32 17.48 3.01 -11.25
CA GLN A 32 18.07 2.57 -12.51
C GLN A 32 17.87 3.59 -13.63
N PHE A 33 16.72 4.25 -13.67
CA PHE A 33 16.33 5.18 -14.74
C PHE A 33 16.03 6.58 -14.18
N PRO A 34 17.01 7.28 -13.61
CA PRO A 34 16.80 8.59 -13.01
C PRO A 34 16.34 9.60 -14.06
N GLY A 35 15.28 10.36 -13.73
CA GLY A 35 14.69 11.37 -14.62
C GLY A 35 13.86 10.81 -15.79
N THR A 36 13.63 9.49 -15.85
CA THR A 36 12.65 8.90 -16.76
C THR A 36 11.25 9.03 -16.15
N HIS A 37 10.26 9.41 -16.96
CA HIS A 37 8.88 9.50 -16.50
C HIS A 37 8.35 8.10 -16.17
N LEU A 38 7.98 7.88 -14.92
CA LEU A 38 7.46 6.64 -14.40
C LEU A 38 5.98 6.80 -14.04
N GLU A 39 5.14 6.01 -14.65
CA GLU A 39 3.69 6.04 -14.50
C GLU A 39 3.16 4.73 -13.94
N VAL A 40 2.14 4.79 -13.11
CA VAL A 40 1.42 3.61 -12.63
C VAL A 40 -0.01 3.61 -13.15
N LEU A 41 -0.43 2.49 -13.73
CA LEU A 41 -1.82 2.17 -14.05
C LEU A 41 -2.34 1.24 -12.95
N GLY A 42 -3.21 1.77 -12.09
CA GLY A 42 -3.70 1.05 -10.91
C GLY A 42 -4.95 1.68 -10.33
N TYR A 43 -5.36 1.27 -9.13
CA TYR A 43 -6.46 1.90 -8.40
C TYR A 43 -5.99 3.25 -7.81
N PRO A 44 -6.55 4.40 -8.24
CA PRO A 44 -6.04 5.71 -7.86
C PRO A 44 -5.99 5.95 -6.35
N HIS A 45 -6.99 5.45 -5.62
CA HIS A 45 -7.08 5.59 -4.16
C HIS A 45 -5.96 4.82 -3.42
N ILE A 46 -5.35 3.80 -4.06
CA ILE A 46 -4.20 3.06 -3.52
C ILE A 46 -2.90 3.59 -4.12
N ALA A 47 -2.83 3.72 -5.44
CA ALA A 47 -1.63 4.10 -6.17
C ALA A 47 -1.16 5.54 -5.85
N GLY A 48 -2.07 6.39 -5.36
CA GLY A 48 -1.75 7.71 -4.84
C GLY A 48 -0.66 7.74 -3.76
N LEU A 49 -0.49 6.63 -3.02
CA LEU A 49 0.62 6.47 -2.06
C LEU A 49 1.99 6.56 -2.75
N ALA A 50 2.17 5.92 -3.92
CA ALA A 50 3.43 5.99 -4.64
C ALA A 50 3.73 7.39 -5.18
N ALA A 51 2.68 8.13 -5.61
CA ALA A 51 2.81 9.53 -6.00
C ALA A 51 3.16 10.44 -4.81
N ALA A 52 2.50 10.24 -3.66
CA ALA A 52 2.81 10.96 -2.42
C ALA A 52 4.24 10.70 -1.92
N GLY A 53 4.80 9.51 -2.22
CA GLY A 53 6.19 9.15 -1.97
C GLY A 53 7.17 9.54 -3.08
N ARG A 54 6.71 10.22 -4.14
CA ARG A 54 7.51 10.54 -5.35
C ARG A 54 8.18 9.32 -6.01
N LEU A 55 7.61 8.15 -5.82
CA LEU A 55 8.05 6.92 -6.47
C LEU A 55 7.59 6.87 -7.93
N VAL A 56 6.46 7.52 -8.24
CA VAL A 56 5.91 7.66 -9.59
C VAL A 56 5.57 9.13 -9.88
N ASP A 57 5.54 9.50 -11.17
CA ASP A 57 5.19 10.86 -11.59
C ASP A 57 3.71 11.01 -11.88
N THR A 58 3.05 9.93 -12.32
CA THR A 58 1.65 9.95 -12.72
C THR A 58 0.95 8.66 -12.25
N VAL A 59 -0.29 8.82 -11.83
CA VAL A 59 -1.22 7.73 -11.53
C VAL A 59 -2.36 7.76 -12.53
N CYS A 60 -2.59 6.64 -13.23
CA CYS A 60 -3.73 6.44 -14.10
C CYS A 60 -4.67 5.36 -13.57
N SER A 61 -5.97 5.55 -13.80
CA SER A 61 -6.97 4.59 -13.33
C SER A 61 -7.05 3.35 -14.21
N ILE A 62 -6.91 2.18 -13.59
CA ILE A 62 -7.14 0.88 -14.22
C ILE A 62 -8.65 0.58 -14.42
N GLU A 63 -9.53 1.34 -13.77
CA GLU A 63 -10.98 1.18 -13.83
C GLU A 63 -11.59 1.87 -15.07
N ALA A 64 -10.76 2.41 -15.96
CA ALA A 64 -11.25 3.07 -17.18
C ALA A 64 -11.99 2.05 -18.07
N ARG A 65 -13.30 2.30 -18.32
CA ARG A 65 -14.16 1.41 -19.12
C ARG A 65 -13.55 1.07 -20.49
N ALA A 66 -12.81 1.99 -21.09
CA ALA A 66 -12.13 1.80 -22.37
C ALA A 66 -11.06 0.70 -22.35
N LEU A 67 -10.53 0.34 -21.15
CA LEU A 67 -9.57 -0.79 -21.01
C LEU A 67 -10.22 -2.16 -21.25
N ALA A 68 -11.55 -2.27 -21.20
CA ALA A 68 -12.23 -3.57 -21.36
C ALA A 68 -11.86 -4.29 -22.67
N GLY A 69 -11.65 -3.55 -23.77
CA GLY A 69 -11.22 -4.11 -25.05
C GLY A 69 -9.84 -4.77 -25.00
N PHE A 70 -8.97 -4.34 -24.10
CA PHE A 70 -7.64 -4.92 -23.91
C PHE A 70 -7.67 -6.27 -23.18
N PHE A 71 -8.76 -6.59 -22.48
CA PHE A 71 -8.96 -7.87 -21.81
C PHE A 71 -9.81 -8.86 -22.64
N ALA A 72 -10.23 -8.49 -23.85
CA ALA A 72 -11.01 -9.34 -24.73
C ALA A 72 -10.15 -9.87 -25.88
N ARG A 73 -10.21 -11.18 -26.16
CA ARG A 73 -9.50 -11.80 -27.28
C ARG A 73 -9.98 -11.21 -28.61
N GLY A 74 -9.07 -10.66 -29.40
CA GLY A 74 -9.40 -9.98 -30.66
C GLY A 74 -10.27 -8.73 -30.49
N GLY A 75 -10.37 -8.17 -29.28
CA GLY A 75 -11.18 -6.99 -28.99
C GLY A 75 -10.79 -5.77 -29.81
N GLY A 76 -11.77 -4.90 -30.09
CA GLY A 76 -11.51 -3.56 -30.62
C GLY A 76 -10.76 -2.72 -29.59
N LEU A 77 -9.62 -2.16 -29.97
CA LEU A 77 -8.83 -1.32 -29.07
C LEU A 77 -9.29 0.11 -29.20
N ASP A 78 -9.57 0.76 -28.05
CA ASP A 78 -9.82 2.20 -28.02
C ASP A 78 -8.56 2.93 -28.51
N GLU A 79 -8.72 3.84 -29.50
CA GLU A 79 -7.60 4.53 -30.16
C GLU A 79 -6.79 5.39 -29.18
N ARG A 80 -7.45 6.02 -28.21
CA ARG A 80 -6.77 6.86 -27.22
C ARG A 80 -5.89 6.02 -26.31
N LEU A 81 -6.39 4.83 -25.90
CA LEU A 81 -5.61 3.89 -25.09
C LEU A 81 -4.51 3.22 -25.89
N ALA A 82 -4.74 2.90 -27.17
CA ALA A 82 -3.70 2.42 -28.06
C ALA A 82 -2.54 3.45 -28.17
N ASN A 83 -2.86 4.71 -28.38
CA ASN A 83 -1.89 5.82 -28.39
C ASN A 83 -1.21 6.01 -27.01
N TYR A 84 -1.97 5.83 -25.93
CA TYR A 84 -1.42 5.87 -24.56
C TYR A 84 -0.34 4.80 -24.36
N PHE A 85 -0.63 3.53 -24.68
CA PHE A 85 0.34 2.43 -24.55
C PHE A 85 1.50 2.57 -25.54
N ALA A 86 1.27 3.11 -26.73
CA ALA A 86 2.33 3.40 -27.71
C ALA A 86 3.35 4.44 -27.20
N GLY A 87 2.98 5.27 -26.23
CA GLY A 87 3.84 6.31 -25.66
C GLY A 87 4.92 5.80 -24.69
N PHE A 88 4.93 4.50 -24.34
CA PHE A 88 5.89 3.92 -23.41
C PHE A 88 7.00 3.17 -24.14
N ALA A 89 8.20 3.18 -23.57
CA ALA A 89 9.32 2.36 -24.02
C ALA A 89 9.39 1.03 -23.26
N LEU A 90 8.89 1.00 -22.02
CA LEU A 90 8.88 -0.15 -21.15
C LEU A 90 7.51 -0.23 -20.45
N ILE A 91 6.91 -1.41 -20.46
CA ILE A 91 5.67 -1.74 -19.72
C ILE A 91 5.95 -2.97 -18.86
N ILE A 92 5.75 -2.85 -17.56
CA ILE A 92 5.84 -3.96 -16.60
C ILE A 92 4.45 -4.19 -16.03
N SER A 93 3.89 -5.39 -16.26
CA SER A 93 2.52 -5.72 -15.85
C SER A 93 2.52 -6.81 -14.79
N PHE A 94 1.86 -6.52 -13.67
CA PHE A 94 1.56 -7.45 -12.59
C PHE A 94 0.07 -7.80 -12.56
N LEU A 95 -0.59 -7.77 -13.71
CA LEU A 95 -1.97 -8.20 -13.83
C LEU A 95 -2.07 -9.74 -13.92
N PHE A 96 -3.22 -10.26 -13.52
CA PHE A 96 -3.57 -11.63 -13.80
C PHE A 96 -3.97 -11.75 -15.29
N ASP A 97 -3.06 -12.25 -16.10
CA ASP A 97 -3.22 -12.42 -17.56
C ASP A 97 -2.70 -13.80 -17.98
N PRO A 98 -3.36 -14.89 -17.51
CA PRO A 98 -2.86 -16.26 -17.70
C PRO A 98 -2.82 -16.68 -19.17
N ASP A 99 -3.72 -16.14 -19.99
CA ASP A 99 -3.81 -16.42 -21.42
C ASP A 99 -3.02 -15.43 -22.28
N GLY A 100 -2.38 -14.43 -21.68
CA GLY A 100 -1.61 -13.40 -22.37
C GLY A 100 -2.43 -12.43 -23.23
N ILE A 101 -3.77 -12.38 -23.04
CA ILE A 101 -4.68 -11.58 -23.86
C ILE A 101 -4.38 -10.10 -23.72
N PHE A 102 -4.16 -9.63 -22.49
CA PHE A 102 -3.84 -8.23 -22.26
C PHE A 102 -2.49 -7.87 -22.90
N GLN A 103 -1.47 -8.70 -22.69
CA GLN A 103 -0.15 -8.51 -23.32
C GLN A 103 -0.25 -8.49 -24.84
N GLU A 104 -0.96 -9.45 -25.45
CA GLU A 104 -1.16 -9.52 -26.91
C GLU A 104 -1.80 -8.21 -27.42
N ASN A 105 -2.88 -7.77 -26.79
CA ASN A 105 -3.59 -6.55 -27.21
C ASN A 105 -2.73 -5.28 -27.05
N VAL A 106 -1.91 -5.18 -26.00
CA VAL A 106 -0.96 -4.07 -25.83
C VAL A 106 0.11 -4.12 -26.93
N THR A 107 0.63 -5.28 -27.27
CA THR A 107 1.67 -5.41 -28.32
C THR A 107 1.15 -5.12 -29.73
N ARG A 108 -0.16 -5.21 -29.96
CA ARG A 108 -0.79 -4.80 -31.23
C ARG A 108 -0.66 -3.29 -31.50
N CYS A 109 -0.58 -2.47 -30.45
CA CYS A 109 -0.57 -1.02 -30.55
C CYS A 109 0.70 -0.36 -29.99
N SER A 110 1.58 -1.09 -29.31
CA SER A 110 2.80 -0.55 -28.68
C SER A 110 4.04 -1.35 -29.08
N LYS A 111 5.14 -0.64 -29.28
CA LYS A 111 6.49 -1.21 -29.47
C LYS A 111 7.28 -1.29 -28.17
N ALA A 112 6.66 -1.00 -27.02
CA ALA A 112 7.30 -1.06 -25.72
C ALA A 112 7.83 -2.47 -25.45
N GLN A 113 8.97 -2.56 -24.79
CA GLN A 113 9.37 -3.81 -24.16
C GLN A 113 8.34 -4.16 -23.10
N PHE A 114 7.62 -5.28 -23.28
CA PHE A 114 6.63 -5.77 -22.33
C PHE A 114 7.26 -6.83 -21.43
N ILE A 115 7.14 -6.65 -20.11
CA ILE A 115 7.59 -7.58 -19.08
C ILE A 115 6.39 -7.98 -18.25
N ALA A 116 5.95 -9.23 -18.37
CA ALA A 116 4.96 -9.80 -17.47
C ALA A 116 5.63 -10.24 -16.16
N GLY A 117 5.07 -9.81 -15.04
CA GLY A 117 5.42 -10.23 -13.69
C GLY A 117 4.27 -11.00 -13.03
N PRO A 118 4.52 -11.69 -11.92
CA PRO A 118 3.49 -12.43 -11.21
C PRO A 118 2.49 -11.46 -10.56
N HIS A 119 1.19 -11.73 -10.71
CA HIS A 119 0.15 -10.96 -10.01
C HIS A 119 0.15 -11.26 -8.51
N ARG A 120 0.56 -12.48 -8.13
CA ARG A 120 0.78 -12.97 -6.77
C ARG A 120 2.03 -13.86 -6.73
N PRO A 121 2.74 -13.94 -5.59
CA PRO A 121 3.84 -14.88 -5.42
C PRO A 121 3.33 -16.31 -5.55
N ASP A 122 4.14 -17.19 -6.12
CA ASP A 122 3.91 -18.65 -6.07
C ASP A 122 4.31 -19.12 -4.67
N GLU A 123 3.33 -19.53 -3.88
CA GLU A 123 3.55 -19.96 -2.49
C GLU A 123 4.42 -21.23 -2.39
N LYS A 124 4.52 -22.03 -3.46
CA LYS A 124 5.39 -23.20 -3.50
C LYS A 124 6.88 -22.85 -3.49
N LEU A 125 7.23 -21.66 -4.00
CA LEU A 125 8.62 -21.19 -4.02
C LEU A 125 9.06 -20.64 -2.67
N ASN A 126 8.15 -20.44 -1.72
CA ASN A 126 8.40 -19.85 -0.40
C ASN A 126 9.24 -18.57 -0.45
N LEU A 127 9.09 -17.81 -1.55
CA LEU A 127 9.78 -16.54 -1.78
C LEU A 127 8.87 -15.41 -1.31
N HIS A 128 9.46 -14.45 -0.59
CA HIS A 128 8.69 -13.32 -0.11
C HIS A 128 8.05 -12.52 -1.26
N ALA A 129 6.84 -11.99 -1.06
CA ALA A 129 6.08 -11.29 -2.09
C ALA A 129 6.86 -10.17 -2.77
N THR A 130 7.63 -9.38 -2.02
CA THR A 130 8.48 -8.31 -2.57
C THR A 130 9.57 -8.84 -3.50
N GLU A 131 10.19 -9.95 -3.15
CA GLU A 131 11.24 -10.57 -3.96
C GLU A 131 10.65 -11.18 -5.24
N ALA A 132 9.50 -11.87 -5.12
CA ALA A 132 8.79 -12.39 -6.28
C ALA A 132 8.45 -11.29 -7.31
N LEU A 133 8.04 -10.11 -6.81
CA LEU A 133 7.72 -8.96 -7.67
C LEU A 133 8.96 -8.25 -8.24
N LEU A 134 10.12 -8.39 -7.62
CA LEU A 134 11.39 -7.84 -8.13
C LEU A 134 12.00 -8.73 -9.23
N LYS A 135 11.75 -10.03 -9.25
CA LYS A 135 12.28 -10.98 -10.24
C LYS A 135 12.17 -10.52 -11.70
N PRO A 136 11.04 -9.97 -12.17
CA PRO A 136 10.91 -9.50 -13.55
C PRO A 136 11.94 -8.42 -13.94
N LEU A 137 12.46 -7.66 -12.97
CA LEU A 137 13.47 -6.61 -13.20
C LEU A 137 14.85 -7.17 -13.57
N GLU A 138 15.12 -8.45 -13.33
CA GLU A 138 16.34 -9.12 -13.79
C GLU A 138 16.49 -9.04 -15.32
N ARG A 139 15.37 -8.98 -16.07
CA ARG A 139 15.35 -8.74 -17.51
C ARG A 139 15.87 -7.35 -17.91
N LEU A 140 15.97 -6.44 -16.95
CA LEU A 140 16.55 -5.10 -17.09
C LEU A 140 17.93 -5.02 -16.43
N THR A 141 18.55 -6.16 -16.12
CA THR A 141 19.84 -6.27 -15.41
C THR A 141 19.83 -5.60 -14.01
N ILE A 142 18.68 -5.57 -13.36
CA ILE A 142 18.51 -5.10 -11.99
C ILE A 142 18.44 -6.30 -11.06
N PHE A 143 19.54 -6.62 -10.35
CA PHE A 143 19.66 -7.80 -9.49
C PHE A 143 19.76 -7.45 -8.00
N ASP A 144 20.10 -6.21 -7.65
CA ASP A 144 20.45 -5.74 -6.30
C ASP A 144 19.39 -4.79 -5.71
N ALA A 145 18.13 -4.94 -6.09
CA ALA A 145 17.05 -4.11 -5.57
C ALA A 145 16.77 -4.43 -4.09
N ASP A 146 16.67 -3.37 -3.26
CA ASP A 146 16.25 -3.50 -1.86
C ASP A 146 14.79 -4.01 -1.82
N PRO A 147 14.52 -5.20 -1.24
CA PRO A 147 13.18 -5.76 -1.20
C PRO A 147 12.29 -5.15 -0.09
N VAL A 148 12.80 -4.22 0.71
CA VAL A 148 12.03 -3.58 1.79
C VAL A 148 11.18 -2.44 1.23
N PRO A 149 9.84 -2.50 1.33
CA PRO A 149 8.98 -1.38 0.95
C PRO A 149 9.29 -0.16 1.81
N ARG A 150 9.57 0.98 1.18
CA ARG A 150 9.79 2.25 1.87
C ARG A 150 8.95 3.35 1.25
N LEU A 151 8.20 4.06 2.10
CA LEU A 151 7.33 5.16 1.69
C LEU A 151 7.71 6.42 2.48
N LYS A 152 8.43 7.33 1.82
CA LYS A 152 8.77 8.64 2.38
C LYS A 152 7.77 9.66 1.83
N LEU A 153 6.76 10.00 2.60
CA LEU A 153 5.78 11.01 2.21
C LEU A 153 6.43 12.38 2.06
N VAL A 154 6.12 13.03 0.97
CA VAL A 154 6.58 14.39 0.67
C VAL A 154 5.34 15.29 0.61
N ALA A 155 5.37 16.41 1.32
CA ALA A 155 4.28 17.37 1.26
C ALA A 155 4.00 17.75 -0.21
N PRO A 156 2.72 17.83 -0.61
CA PRO A 156 2.38 18.20 -1.96
C PRO A 156 2.99 19.57 -2.27
N ALA A 157 3.76 19.66 -3.36
CA ALA A 157 4.06 20.96 -3.94
C ALA A 157 2.72 21.56 -4.41
N ALA A 158 2.54 22.88 -4.26
CA ALA A 158 1.34 23.57 -4.74
C ALA A 158 1.08 23.18 -6.21
N GLY A 159 0.07 22.35 -6.47
CA GLY A 159 -0.21 21.77 -7.80
C GLY A 159 -0.38 20.23 -7.77
N GLY A 160 -1.15 19.71 -6.81
CA GLY A 160 -1.30 18.29 -6.46
C GLY A 160 -1.45 17.30 -7.63
N HIS A 161 -0.96 16.09 -7.42
CA HIS A 161 -1.11 14.95 -8.34
C HIS A 161 -2.60 14.56 -8.47
N VAL A 162 -3.20 14.87 -9.62
CA VAL A 162 -4.55 14.41 -9.95
C VAL A 162 -4.44 13.05 -10.64
N ALA A 163 -5.19 12.06 -10.15
CA ALA A 163 -5.33 10.79 -10.85
C ALA A 163 -5.92 11.03 -12.25
N ARG A 164 -5.25 10.49 -13.27
CA ARG A 164 -5.63 10.65 -14.67
C ARG A 164 -6.36 9.43 -15.19
N GLN A 165 -7.26 9.63 -16.13
CA GLN A 165 -7.74 8.54 -16.99
C GLN A 165 -6.70 8.29 -18.09
N PRO A 166 -6.37 7.03 -18.40
CA PRO A 166 -5.43 6.72 -19.48
C PRO A 166 -5.92 7.33 -20.79
N GLY A 167 -5.02 7.96 -21.57
CA GLY A 167 -5.35 8.56 -22.87
C GLY A 167 -6.05 9.92 -22.85
N ARG A 168 -6.29 10.56 -21.70
CA ARG A 168 -6.79 11.94 -21.63
C ARG A 168 -5.66 12.94 -21.38
N GLU A 169 -5.64 14.05 -22.15
CA GLU A 169 -4.78 15.20 -21.87
C GLU A 169 -5.24 15.90 -20.58
N ALA A 170 -4.30 16.56 -19.91
CA ALA A 170 -4.53 17.21 -18.62
C ALA A 170 -5.60 18.32 -18.73
N ALA A 171 -6.74 18.14 -18.10
CA ALA A 171 -7.61 19.26 -17.77
C ALA A 171 -6.96 20.09 -16.65
N ARG A 172 -6.83 21.40 -16.86
CA ARG A 172 -6.35 22.33 -15.84
C ARG A 172 -7.35 22.42 -14.70
N GLY A 173 -6.92 22.13 -13.49
CA GLY A 173 -7.39 22.73 -12.25
C GLY A 173 -8.54 22.07 -11.52
N SER A 174 -8.24 21.54 -10.35
CA SER A 174 -8.99 21.87 -9.13
C SER A 174 -7.96 21.84 -7.98
N GLU A 175 -7.90 22.95 -7.25
CA GLU A 175 -7.05 23.13 -6.09
C GLU A 175 -7.49 22.14 -5.01
N ALA A 176 -6.64 21.18 -4.68
CA ALA A 176 -6.77 20.39 -3.46
C ALA A 176 -6.32 21.29 -2.31
N SER A 177 -7.25 21.63 -1.42
CA SER A 177 -6.98 22.34 -0.17
C SER A 177 -5.92 21.57 0.63
N GLU A 178 -4.92 22.29 1.14
CA GLU A 178 -3.99 21.78 2.15
C GLU A 178 -4.80 21.17 3.30
N PRO A 179 -4.42 19.97 3.81
CA PRO A 179 -4.97 19.49 5.05
C PRO A 179 -4.57 20.52 6.13
N ALA A 180 -5.57 21.20 6.70
CA ALA A 180 -5.37 22.14 7.78
C ALA A 180 -4.57 21.44 8.87
N ASP A 181 -3.46 22.07 9.27
CA ASP A 181 -2.68 21.71 10.43
C ASP A 181 -3.59 21.92 11.66
N LYS A 182 -4.40 20.88 11.97
CA LYS A 182 -5.18 20.88 13.19
C LYS A 182 -4.19 20.66 14.30
N ASP A 183 -3.85 21.77 14.94
CA ASP A 183 -3.12 21.85 16.20
C ASP A 183 -3.75 20.85 17.18
N VAL A 184 -3.19 19.65 17.23
CA VAL A 184 -3.61 18.61 18.16
C VAL A 184 -2.93 18.95 19.49
N GLY A 185 -3.55 19.81 20.24
CA GLY A 185 -3.17 20.18 21.61
C GLY A 185 -3.24 19.03 22.62
N ALA A 186 -2.84 17.84 22.24
CA ALA A 186 -2.73 16.67 23.10
C ALA A 186 -1.25 16.40 23.41
N THR A 187 -0.84 16.64 24.63
CA THR A 187 0.51 16.41 25.17
C THR A 187 0.91 14.93 25.30
N GLY A 188 0.40 14.02 24.44
CA GLY A 188 0.66 12.59 24.49
C GLY A 188 1.13 12.01 23.14
N ARG A 189 2.01 10.99 23.19
CA ARG A 189 2.40 10.21 22.01
C ARG A 189 1.21 9.37 21.52
N TRP A 190 0.99 9.28 20.21
CA TRP A 190 -0.07 8.47 19.62
C TRP A 190 0.39 7.05 19.31
N LEU A 191 -0.44 6.06 19.61
CA LEU A 191 -0.26 4.67 19.21
C LEU A 191 -1.40 4.29 18.27
N ALA A 192 -1.09 3.91 17.04
CA ALA A 192 -2.09 3.48 16.07
C ALA A 192 -2.46 2.02 16.28
N LEU A 193 -3.76 1.73 16.29
CA LEU A 193 -4.32 0.39 16.47
C LEU A 193 -5.24 0.07 15.29
N HIS A 194 -5.00 -1.05 14.61
CA HIS A 194 -5.85 -1.52 13.50
C HIS A 194 -6.49 -2.88 13.88
N PRO A 195 -7.70 -2.87 14.44
CA PRO A 195 -8.36 -4.08 14.95
C PRO A 195 -9.08 -4.90 13.86
N GLY A 196 -8.86 -4.60 12.58
CA GLY A 196 -9.40 -5.28 11.43
C GLY A 196 -8.34 -5.85 10.50
N SER A 197 -8.75 -6.66 9.52
CA SER A 197 -7.82 -7.26 8.55
C SER A 197 -8.45 -7.64 7.21
N GLY A 198 -9.66 -7.23 6.91
CA GLY A 198 -10.39 -7.68 5.72
C GLY A 198 -10.87 -9.15 5.77
N SER A 199 -10.61 -9.89 6.86
CA SER A 199 -11.13 -11.24 7.10
C SER A 199 -11.24 -11.51 8.59
N GLU A 200 -12.42 -11.93 9.08
CA GLU A 200 -12.64 -12.20 10.50
C GLU A 200 -11.68 -13.27 11.07
N ARG A 201 -11.30 -14.26 10.27
CA ARG A 201 -10.34 -15.30 10.70
C ARG A 201 -8.95 -14.77 11.04
N LYS A 202 -8.60 -13.60 10.54
CA LYS A 202 -7.31 -12.93 10.80
C LYS A 202 -7.42 -11.91 11.92
N ASN A 203 -8.61 -11.71 12.49
CA ASN A 203 -8.83 -10.73 13.52
C ASN A 203 -8.61 -11.32 14.91
N TRP A 204 -7.89 -10.59 15.73
CA TRP A 204 -7.77 -10.87 17.15
C TRP A 204 -9.14 -10.63 17.84
N PRO A 205 -9.53 -11.45 18.83
CA PRO A 205 -10.81 -11.26 19.52
C PRO A 205 -11.01 -9.82 20.02
N GLU A 206 -12.21 -9.28 19.82
CA GLU A 206 -12.51 -7.88 20.19
C GLU A 206 -12.33 -7.62 21.69
N GLU A 207 -12.63 -8.61 22.52
CA GLU A 207 -12.44 -8.55 23.98
C GLU A 207 -10.97 -8.31 24.34
N ASN A 208 -10.04 -8.92 23.63
CA ASN A 208 -8.61 -8.71 23.84
C ASN A 208 -8.19 -7.29 23.50
N TRP A 209 -8.79 -6.67 22.46
CA TRP A 209 -8.59 -5.27 22.16
C TRP A 209 -9.09 -4.35 23.26
N ILE A 210 -10.25 -4.67 23.85
CA ILE A 210 -10.82 -3.93 25.01
C ILE A 210 -9.86 -4.01 26.19
N TYR A 211 -9.41 -5.21 26.56
CA TYR A 211 -8.46 -5.40 27.66
C TYR A 211 -7.13 -4.69 27.40
N LEU A 212 -6.61 -4.77 26.17
CA LEU A 212 -5.38 -4.08 25.78
C LEU A 212 -5.50 -2.56 25.93
N LEU A 213 -6.59 -1.96 25.41
CA LEU A 213 -6.86 -0.53 25.51
C LEU A 213 -6.93 -0.09 26.98
N GLN A 214 -7.69 -0.80 27.81
CA GLN A 214 -7.82 -0.50 29.25
C GLN A 214 -6.47 -0.61 29.97
N HIS A 215 -5.69 -1.65 29.67
CA HIS A 215 -4.38 -1.83 30.28
C HIS A 215 -3.42 -0.71 29.90
N LEU A 216 -3.28 -0.42 28.58
CA LEU A 216 -2.38 0.61 28.09
C LEU A 216 -2.78 2.00 28.56
N HIS A 217 -4.09 2.29 28.67
CA HIS A 217 -4.58 3.55 29.22
C HIS A 217 -4.10 3.80 30.66
N ARG A 218 -4.13 2.73 31.49
CA ARG A 218 -3.70 2.80 32.91
C ARG A 218 -2.18 2.84 33.05
N ALA A 219 -1.47 2.09 32.17
CA ALA A 219 -0.03 1.87 32.31
C ALA A 219 0.83 2.86 31.53
N THR A 220 0.25 3.66 30.62
CA THR A 220 0.99 4.55 29.72
C THR A 220 0.30 5.91 29.56
N LYS A 221 1.04 6.84 28.95
CA LYS A 221 0.50 8.14 28.54
C LYS A 221 0.12 8.20 27.05
N PHE A 222 0.01 7.07 26.36
CA PHE A 222 -0.38 7.03 24.96
C PHE A 222 -1.81 7.51 24.75
N ASN A 223 -2.03 8.24 23.69
CA ASN A 223 -3.31 8.40 23.03
C ASN A 223 -3.43 7.34 21.94
N PHE A 224 -4.64 6.98 21.55
CA PHE A 224 -4.88 5.86 20.65
C PHE A 224 -5.59 6.32 19.39
N LEU A 225 -4.99 6.03 18.22
CA LEU A 225 -5.60 6.22 16.91
C LEU A 225 -6.17 4.87 16.45
N LEU A 226 -7.49 4.72 16.48
CA LEU A 226 -8.16 3.53 15.95
C LEU A 226 -8.32 3.68 14.44
N VAL A 227 -7.74 2.74 13.69
CA VAL A 227 -7.71 2.74 12.24
C VAL A 227 -8.59 1.64 11.69
N GLY A 228 -9.40 1.93 10.67
CA GLY A 228 -10.18 0.92 9.94
C GLY A 228 -10.92 1.49 8.75
N GLY A 229 -11.44 0.58 7.92
CA GLY A 229 -12.32 0.87 6.79
C GLY A 229 -13.80 0.78 7.15
N GLU A 230 -14.64 0.68 6.12
CA GLU A 230 -16.09 0.51 6.29
C GLU A 230 -16.43 -0.83 6.95
N ALA A 231 -15.67 -1.89 6.63
CA ALA A 231 -15.90 -3.23 7.18
C ALA A 231 -15.69 -3.31 8.71
N GLU A 232 -14.88 -2.44 9.27
CA GLU A 232 -14.59 -2.38 10.71
C GLU A 232 -15.42 -1.34 11.47
N GLY A 233 -16.34 -0.64 10.81
CA GLY A 233 -17.03 0.53 11.37
C GLY A 233 -17.67 0.28 12.73
N ASP A 234 -18.49 -0.76 12.88
CA ASP A 234 -19.17 -1.08 14.14
C ASP A 234 -18.19 -1.47 15.25
N ARG A 235 -17.13 -2.22 14.90
CA ARG A 235 -16.05 -2.58 15.83
C ARG A 235 -15.30 -1.35 16.33
N LEU A 236 -14.95 -0.43 15.42
CA LEU A 236 -14.27 0.80 15.79
C LEU A 236 -15.12 1.66 16.73
N GLN A 237 -16.44 1.76 16.48
CA GLN A 237 -17.35 2.50 17.33
C GLN A 237 -17.39 1.90 18.73
N ARG A 238 -17.56 0.58 18.87
CA ARG A 238 -17.54 -0.09 20.17
C ARG A 238 -16.23 0.11 20.91
N LEU A 239 -15.10 -0.05 20.23
CA LEU A 239 -13.77 0.17 20.83
C LEU A 239 -13.54 1.63 21.22
N SER A 240 -14.11 2.59 20.51
CA SER A 240 -13.96 4.02 20.82
C SER A 240 -14.63 4.41 22.15
N THR A 241 -15.63 3.66 22.59
CA THR A 241 -16.31 3.93 23.87
C THR A 241 -15.60 3.35 25.10
N VAL A 242 -14.53 2.55 24.88
CA VAL A 242 -13.78 1.91 25.99
C VAL A 242 -12.98 2.93 26.80
N LEU A 243 -12.57 4.04 26.19
CA LEU A 243 -11.75 5.07 26.82
C LEU A 243 -12.39 6.46 26.69
N PRO A 244 -11.94 7.44 27.50
CA PRO A 244 -12.36 8.83 27.34
C PRO A 244 -12.03 9.35 25.95
N THR A 245 -12.89 10.17 25.36
CA THR A 245 -12.72 10.75 24.00
C THR A 245 -11.46 11.60 23.85
N THR A 246 -10.92 12.11 24.95
CA THR A 246 -9.65 12.84 24.97
C THR A 246 -8.42 11.97 24.73
N ARG A 247 -8.56 10.64 24.83
CA ARG A 247 -7.47 9.66 24.69
C ARG A 247 -7.59 8.78 23.46
N ILE A 248 -8.66 8.91 22.70
CA ILE A 248 -8.94 8.08 21.54
C ILE A 248 -9.44 8.91 20.35
N GLN A 249 -8.97 8.60 19.17
CA GLN A 249 -9.39 9.19 17.90
C GLN A 249 -9.66 8.09 16.89
N LEU A 250 -10.65 8.30 16.02
CA LEU A 250 -10.98 7.40 14.92
C LEU A 250 -10.39 7.92 13.60
N ALA A 251 -9.71 7.04 12.89
CA ALA A 251 -9.28 7.20 11.51
C ALA A 251 -10.05 6.17 10.66
N GLN A 252 -11.35 6.43 10.47
CA GLN A 252 -12.26 5.52 9.78
C GLN A 252 -12.44 5.95 8.33
N SER A 253 -12.24 5.01 7.38
CA SER A 253 -12.47 5.19 5.94
C SER A 253 -11.77 6.42 5.34
N LEU A 254 -10.63 6.81 5.90
CA LEU A 254 -9.84 7.92 5.38
C LEU A 254 -9.21 7.57 4.03
N PRO A 255 -9.02 8.55 3.13
CA PRO A 255 -8.14 8.37 1.98
C PRO A 255 -6.76 7.88 2.42
N LEU A 256 -6.20 6.87 1.73
CA LEU A 256 -4.97 6.20 2.18
C LEU A 256 -3.77 7.14 2.34
N VAL A 257 -3.67 8.17 1.52
CA VAL A 257 -2.61 9.18 1.65
C VAL A 257 -2.78 9.98 2.94
N GLU A 258 -4.00 10.35 3.30
CA GLU A 258 -4.30 11.05 4.56
C GLU A 258 -4.02 10.15 5.76
N LEU A 259 -4.49 8.88 5.70
CA LEU A 259 -4.17 7.89 6.72
C LEU A 259 -2.65 7.71 6.90
N ALA A 260 -1.89 7.66 5.80
CA ALA A 260 -0.44 7.53 5.85
C ALA A 260 0.22 8.73 6.56
N TRP A 261 -0.28 9.95 6.36
CA TRP A 261 0.17 11.12 7.09
C TRP A 261 -0.11 11.04 8.59
N GLN A 262 -1.31 10.59 8.98
CA GLN A 262 -1.67 10.40 10.39
C GLN A 262 -0.82 9.29 11.04
N LEU A 263 -0.68 8.14 10.38
CA LEU A 263 0.17 7.04 10.86
C LEU A 263 1.61 7.49 11.10
N ARG A 264 2.19 8.28 10.18
CA ARG A 264 3.56 8.77 10.30
C ARG A 264 3.81 9.58 11.59
N GLN A 265 2.77 10.20 12.15
CA GLN A 265 2.87 10.97 13.40
C GLN A 265 2.76 10.07 14.65
N CYS A 266 2.40 8.80 14.50
CA CYS A 266 2.30 7.87 15.59
C CYS A 266 3.67 7.37 16.05
N ALA A 267 3.80 7.09 17.35
CA ALA A 267 4.99 6.50 17.94
C ALA A 267 5.17 5.03 17.57
N GLY A 268 4.07 4.36 17.22
CA GLY A 268 4.05 2.97 16.83
C GLY A 268 2.70 2.52 16.31
N PHE A 269 2.63 1.24 15.92
CA PHE A 269 1.48 0.60 15.30
C PHE A 269 1.26 -0.81 15.88
N ILE A 270 0.01 -1.17 16.11
CA ILE A 270 -0.39 -2.55 16.43
C ILE A 270 -1.54 -2.93 15.49
N GLY A 271 -1.42 -4.06 14.82
CA GLY A 271 -2.46 -4.55 13.91
C GLY A 271 -2.27 -6.01 13.53
N HIS A 272 -3.02 -6.45 12.53
CA HIS A 272 -3.04 -7.81 12.03
C HIS A 272 -2.29 -7.95 10.69
N ASP A 273 -2.30 -9.16 10.12
CA ASP A 273 -1.97 -9.41 8.70
C ASP A 273 -2.96 -8.66 7.79
N SER A 274 -2.61 -7.45 7.43
CA SER A 274 -3.46 -6.55 6.64
C SER A 274 -2.64 -5.57 5.79
N GLY A 275 -3.28 -4.98 4.79
CA GLY A 275 -2.66 -3.93 3.97
C GLY A 275 -2.21 -2.71 4.77
N ILE A 276 -2.89 -2.39 5.87
CA ILE A 276 -2.53 -1.26 6.74
C ILE A 276 -1.25 -1.56 7.53
N SER A 277 -1.03 -2.80 7.93
CA SER A 277 0.23 -3.22 8.56
C SER A 277 1.42 -3.09 7.60
N HIS A 278 1.21 -3.43 6.33
CA HIS A 278 2.22 -3.18 5.29
C HIS A 278 2.49 -1.68 5.10
N LEU A 279 1.44 -0.84 5.14
CA LEU A 279 1.59 0.61 5.05
C LEU A 279 2.38 1.17 6.24
N ALA A 280 2.04 0.77 7.46
CA ALA A 280 2.77 1.17 8.66
C ALA A 280 4.25 0.77 8.61
N ALA A 281 4.54 -0.45 8.15
CA ALA A 281 5.91 -0.94 7.94
C ALA A 281 6.66 -0.10 6.89
N ALA A 282 6.04 0.19 5.75
CA ALA A 282 6.62 0.99 4.67
C ALA A 282 6.90 2.44 5.10
N LEU A 283 6.10 3.00 6.01
CA LEU A 283 6.33 4.31 6.63
C LEU A 283 7.46 4.30 7.65
N GLY A 284 7.99 3.11 8.02
CA GLY A 284 9.07 2.94 8.98
C GLY A 284 8.62 3.01 10.45
N LEU A 285 7.31 2.86 10.74
CA LEU A 285 6.84 2.83 12.11
C LEU A 285 7.34 1.58 12.85
N PRO A 286 7.70 1.70 14.14
CA PRO A 286 7.77 0.53 15.00
C PRO A 286 6.40 -0.15 15.04
N GLY A 287 6.34 -1.44 14.82
CA GLY A 287 5.05 -2.13 14.74
C GLY A 287 5.05 -3.51 15.39
N LEU A 288 3.94 -3.84 16.01
CA LEU A 288 3.58 -5.19 16.42
C LEU A 288 2.50 -5.71 15.48
N VAL A 289 2.76 -6.82 14.80
CA VAL A 289 1.80 -7.44 13.89
C VAL A 289 1.39 -8.79 14.45
N LEU A 290 0.10 -8.90 14.82
CA LEU A 290 -0.50 -10.12 15.29
C LEU A 290 -0.77 -11.03 14.10
N TRP A 291 -0.15 -12.20 14.10
CA TRP A 291 -0.11 -13.08 12.94
C TRP A 291 -0.85 -14.40 13.21
N GLY A 292 -1.64 -14.82 12.25
CA GLY A 292 -2.40 -16.06 12.28
C GLY A 292 -1.88 -17.10 11.29
N GLU A 293 -2.77 -17.59 10.45
CA GLU A 293 -2.57 -18.76 9.59
C GLU A 293 -1.84 -18.47 8.26
N THR A 294 -1.76 -17.21 7.84
CA THR A 294 -1.14 -16.85 6.56
C THR A 294 0.35 -17.16 6.58
N ASN A 295 0.90 -17.62 5.45
CA ASN A 295 2.33 -17.92 5.36
C ASN A 295 3.17 -16.66 5.59
N GLN A 296 3.78 -16.59 6.78
CA GLN A 296 4.57 -15.45 7.23
C GLN A 296 5.80 -15.20 6.34
N ALA A 297 6.45 -16.26 5.85
CA ALA A 297 7.64 -16.13 5.01
C ALA A 297 7.35 -15.38 3.70
N ILE A 298 6.13 -15.48 3.20
CA ILE A 298 5.69 -14.86 1.95
C ILE A 298 5.08 -13.48 2.18
N TRP A 299 4.22 -13.34 3.21
CA TRP A 299 3.33 -12.21 3.33
C TRP A 299 3.60 -11.26 4.51
N CYS A 300 4.60 -11.55 5.36
CA CYS A 300 4.88 -10.68 6.49
C CYS A 300 5.26 -9.27 6.02
N PRO A 301 4.71 -8.20 6.62
CA PRO A 301 5.16 -6.84 6.33
C PRO A 301 6.67 -6.70 6.58
N ARG A 302 7.43 -6.31 5.54
CA ARG A 302 8.87 -6.04 5.68
C ARG A 302 9.10 -4.61 6.15
N GLY A 303 9.86 -4.48 7.22
CA GLY A 303 10.29 -3.20 7.77
C GLY A 303 11.28 -3.46 8.91
N ASP A 304 12.27 -2.59 9.05
CA ASP A 304 13.39 -2.75 10.01
C ASP A 304 12.91 -2.75 11.48
N ARG A 305 11.67 -2.30 11.73
CA ARG A 305 11.12 -2.08 13.08
C ARG A 305 9.84 -2.87 13.33
N ILE A 306 9.53 -3.89 12.52
CA ILE A 306 8.37 -4.74 12.68
C ILE A 306 8.69 -5.96 13.53
N THR A 307 7.84 -6.26 14.47
CA THR A 307 7.85 -7.49 15.28
C THR A 307 6.54 -8.24 15.03
N VAL A 308 6.65 -9.51 14.72
CA VAL A 308 5.49 -10.39 14.53
C VAL A 308 5.26 -11.18 15.82
N LEU A 309 4.01 -11.17 16.29
CA LEU A 309 3.57 -11.99 17.41
C LEU A 309 2.72 -13.14 16.88
N THR A 310 3.13 -14.36 17.17
CA THR A 310 2.48 -15.61 16.78
C THR A 310 2.19 -16.46 17.99
N SER A 311 1.21 -17.36 17.87
CA SER A 311 0.96 -18.39 18.86
C SER A 311 0.61 -19.71 18.17
N ASN A 312 0.91 -20.83 18.83
CA ASN A 312 0.52 -22.17 18.37
C ASN A 312 -1.00 -22.35 18.28
N GLY A 313 -1.79 -21.51 18.98
CA GLY A 313 -3.26 -21.46 18.91
C GLY A 313 -3.76 -20.49 17.83
N GLY A 314 -2.95 -20.11 16.85
CA GLY A 314 -3.29 -19.09 15.86
C GLY A 314 -3.40 -17.68 16.48
N ILE A 315 -4.08 -16.76 15.80
CA ILE A 315 -4.17 -15.37 16.26
C ILE A 315 -4.93 -15.24 17.59
N ALA A 316 -5.92 -16.08 17.84
CA ALA A 316 -6.67 -16.09 19.10
C ALA A 316 -5.82 -16.53 20.32
N GLY A 317 -4.75 -17.28 20.06
CA GLY A 317 -3.81 -17.71 21.10
C GLY A 317 -2.76 -16.66 21.48
N VAL A 318 -2.66 -15.55 20.77
CA VAL A 318 -1.83 -14.41 21.17
C VAL A 318 -2.49 -13.74 22.37
N THR A 319 -1.80 -13.68 23.50
CA THR A 319 -2.39 -13.10 24.72
C THR A 319 -2.22 -11.58 24.79
N VAL A 320 -3.09 -10.92 25.57
CA VAL A 320 -2.93 -9.49 25.88
C VAL A 320 -1.58 -9.22 26.54
N GLY A 321 -1.10 -10.16 27.38
CA GLY A 321 0.20 -10.09 28.03
C GLY A 321 1.36 -10.04 27.04
N ASP A 322 1.32 -10.85 25.98
CA ASP A 322 2.35 -10.84 24.90
C ASP A 322 2.40 -9.49 24.20
N VAL A 323 1.22 -8.93 23.88
CA VAL A 323 1.13 -7.62 23.20
C VAL A 323 1.63 -6.52 24.13
N VAL A 324 1.27 -6.52 25.41
CA VAL A 324 1.75 -5.55 26.41
C VAL A 324 3.26 -5.63 26.58
N ALA A 325 3.83 -6.84 26.64
CA ALA A 325 5.28 -7.02 26.69
C ALA A 325 5.96 -6.46 25.44
N GLY A 326 5.39 -6.71 24.27
CA GLY A 326 5.84 -6.14 23.00
C GLY A 326 5.79 -4.60 22.99
N VAL A 327 4.72 -3.99 23.50
CA VAL A 327 4.59 -2.51 23.62
C VAL A 327 5.69 -1.94 24.51
N ARG A 328 5.94 -2.52 25.68
CA ARG A 328 6.96 -2.06 26.62
C ARG A 328 8.38 -2.15 26.06
N SER A 329 8.65 -3.13 25.21
CA SER A 329 9.97 -3.32 24.63
C SER A 329 10.26 -2.46 23.39
N ARG A 330 9.21 -1.89 22.75
CA ARG A 330 9.33 -1.23 21.45
C ARG A 330 8.94 0.24 21.44
N PHE A 331 8.03 0.66 22.28
CA PHE A 331 7.45 2.01 22.28
C PHE A 331 7.74 2.74 23.59
#